data_79f2a9820f40cc9b80b7fd46e0915b2c
#
_entry.id   79f2a9820f40cc9b80b7fd46e0915b2c
#
_cell.length_a   1.000
_cell.length_b   1.000
_cell.length_c   1.000
_cell.angle_alpha   90.00
_cell.angle_beta   90.00
_cell.angle_gamma   90.00
#
_symmetry.space_group_name_H-M   'P 1'
#
loop_
_entity.id
_entity.type
_entity.pdbx_description
1 polymer ?
#
loop_
_entity_poly.entity_id
_entity_poly.type
_entity_poly.pdbx_seq_one_letter_code
_entity_poly.pdbx_strand_id
1 'polypeptide(L)'
;MGIGIPQRPPPLRPPGTAKGPKFAALQLGAKALQSAAPLRGFDAYLVGFHPAKDSPDMQMEAHHYCKVVDDDLIQCVLFDGNTSEANLIGIEYIVSESLFGTLPEEERGYWHPHNYEILSGQLIAPGLPAFAEQQLMAELMNSYGKTWHTWHTGRHDKRGGHPLPLGDPMLMWSFNRDGESDPDLASDRARVLGLDPDATRERRQQLLDRAHPQRGVDALASEFSGTTPIPGVREAAPGHGRDEAPDASAAPRPDRDG
;
A
#
# COMPACT_ATOMS: atom_id res chain seq x y z
N MET A 1 28.70 6.08 -5.51
CA MET A 1 28.20 5.87 -4.13
C MET A 1 26.69 6.09 -4.21
N GLY A 2 25.90 5.05 -4.07
CA GLY A 2 24.43 5.22 -4.00
C GLY A 2 24.10 6.04 -2.76
N ILE A 3 23.33 7.10 -2.93
CA ILE A 3 22.76 7.85 -1.81
C ILE A 3 21.80 6.85 -1.15
N GLY A 4 22.19 6.33 0.03
CA GLY A 4 21.35 5.37 0.75
C GLY A 4 20.02 6.02 1.10
N ILE A 5 18.93 5.24 1.08
CA ILE A 5 17.62 5.70 1.53
C ILE A 5 17.75 6.11 3.00
N PRO A 6 17.28 7.30 3.41
CA PRO A 6 17.30 7.70 4.81
C PRO A 6 16.59 6.69 5.70
N GLN A 7 17.15 6.43 6.87
CA GLN A 7 16.61 5.43 7.79
C GLN A 7 15.39 5.96 8.53
N ARG A 8 14.36 5.12 8.59
CA ARG A 8 13.13 5.34 9.34
C ARG A 8 12.99 4.21 10.38
N PRO A 9 13.50 4.38 11.60
CA PRO A 9 13.39 3.34 12.63
C PRO A 9 11.93 3.16 13.09
N PRO A 10 11.59 1.99 13.69
CA PRO A 10 10.26 1.77 14.25
C PRO A 10 9.95 2.76 15.37
N PRO A 11 8.67 3.13 15.57
CA PRO A 11 8.26 4.03 16.65
C PRO A 11 8.35 3.40 18.04
N LEU A 12 8.32 2.07 18.10
CA LEU A 12 8.43 1.32 19.35
C LEU A 12 9.24 0.03 19.17
N ARG A 13 9.77 -0.47 20.28
CA ARG A 13 10.36 -1.81 20.35
C ARG A 13 9.45 -2.71 21.18
N PRO A 14 9.16 -3.94 20.71
CA PRO A 14 8.39 -4.89 21.50
C PRO A 14 9.06 -5.17 22.84
N PRO A 15 8.29 -5.33 23.92
CA PRO A 15 8.83 -5.77 25.19
C PRO A 15 9.34 -7.21 25.11
N GLY A 16 10.27 -7.56 25.95
CA GLY A 16 10.78 -8.90 26.05
C GLY A 16 12.23 -8.97 26.50
N THR A 17 12.70 -10.17 26.70
CA THR A 17 14.09 -10.44 27.06
C THR A 17 14.97 -10.42 25.79
N ALA A 18 16.15 -9.83 25.87
CA ALA A 18 17.10 -9.82 24.79
C ALA A 18 17.42 -11.25 24.31
N LYS A 19 17.68 -11.39 23.00
CA LYS A 19 17.98 -12.66 22.37
C LYS A 19 19.19 -13.34 23.03
N GLY A 20 18.95 -14.48 23.69
CA GLY A 20 19.99 -15.26 24.35
C GLY A 20 20.83 -16.10 23.38
N PRO A 21 21.95 -16.67 23.86
CA PRO A 21 22.88 -17.46 23.03
C PRO A 21 22.22 -18.62 22.27
N LYS A 22 21.24 -19.28 22.89
CA LYS A 22 20.49 -20.39 22.29
C LYS A 22 19.76 -19.94 21.02
N PHE A 23 18.99 -18.85 21.07
CA PHE A 23 18.27 -18.34 19.90
C PHE A 23 19.22 -17.75 18.86
N ALA A 24 20.34 -17.17 19.27
CA ALA A 24 21.36 -16.68 18.34
C ALA A 24 21.99 -17.86 17.54
N ALA A 25 22.30 -18.98 18.20
CA ALA A 25 22.80 -20.19 17.54
C ALA A 25 21.77 -20.81 16.60
N LEU A 26 20.50 -20.91 17.01
CA LEU A 26 19.41 -21.40 16.15
C LEU A 26 19.21 -20.52 14.92
N GLN A 27 19.27 -19.21 15.08
CA GLN A 27 19.13 -18.27 13.98
C GLN A 27 20.30 -18.39 12.98
N LEU A 28 21.52 -18.59 13.48
CA LEU A 28 22.69 -18.83 12.63
C LEU A 28 22.53 -20.13 11.84
N GLY A 29 22.08 -21.21 12.51
CA GLY A 29 21.78 -22.47 11.85
C GLY A 29 20.70 -22.36 10.79
N ALA A 30 19.60 -21.67 11.10
CA ALA A 30 18.52 -21.42 10.14
C ALA A 30 19.04 -20.64 8.92
N LYS A 31 19.83 -19.58 9.15
CA LYS A 31 20.42 -18.79 8.05
C LYS A 31 21.31 -19.62 7.13
N ALA A 32 22.02 -20.61 7.68
CA ALA A 32 22.92 -21.46 6.91
C ALA A 32 22.21 -22.61 6.19
N LEU A 33 21.14 -23.17 6.78
CA LEU A 33 20.53 -24.42 6.35
C LEU A 33 19.13 -24.28 5.74
N GLN A 34 18.44 -23.17 6.00
CA GLN A 34 17.08 -22.94 5.50
C GLN A 34 17.06 -21.93 4.36
N SER A 35 16.13 -22.12 3.43
CA SER A 35 15.92 -21.19 2.33
C SER A 35 14.87 -20.15 2.69
N ALA A 36 15.17 -18.87 2.42
CA ALA A 36 14.21 -17.76 2.45
C ALA A 36 13.62 -17.48 1.06
N ALA A 37 13.51 -18.52 0.20
CA ALA A 37 13.11 -18.36 -1.19
C ALA A 37 11.79 -17.59 -1.40
N PRO A 38 10.72 -17.77 -0.60
CA PRO A 38 9.49 -16.99 -0.74
C PRO A 38 9.66 -15.49 -0.50
N LEU A 39 10.66 -15.08 0.29
CA LEU A 39 10.94 -13.67 0.58
C LEU A 39 11.83 -12.99 -0.47
N ARG A 40 12.39 -13.77 -1.39
CA ARG A 40 13.16 -13.21 -2.51
C ARG A 40 12.21 -12.56 -3.51
N GLY A 41 12.60 -11.39 -4.01
CA GLY A 41 11.78 -10.63 -4.95
C GLY A 41 10.82 -9.64 -4.29
N PHE A 42 10.83 -9.51 -2.96
CA PHE A 42 10.19 -8.39 -2.27
C PHE A 42 11.12 -7.16 -2.28
N ASP A 43 11.53 -6.75 -3.49
CA ASP A 43 12.60 -5.77 -3.71
C ASP A 43 12.07 -4.36 -4.02
N ALA A 44 10.81 -4.24 -4.47
CA ALA A 44 10.17 -2.96 -4.70
C ALA A 44 9.77 -2.34 -3.35
N TYR A 45 10.27 -1.12 -3.08
CA TYR A 45 10.02 -0.43 -1.81
C TYR A 45 9.15 0.80 -2.03
N LEU A 46 7.99 0.82 -1.37
CA LEU A 46 7.03 1.92 -1.40
C LEU A 46 6.73 2.41 0.02
N VAL A 47 6.32 3.67 0.15
CA VAL A 47 5.83 4.23 1.42
C VAL A 47 4.54 4.97 1.16
N GLY A 48 3.50 4.60 1.90
CA GLY A 48 2.18 5.20 1.85
C GLY A 48 1.62 5.46 3.24
N PHE A 49 0.36 5.93 3.28
CA PHE A 49 -0.38 6.15 4.51
C PHE A 49 -1.73 5.45 4.43
N HIS A 50 -2.10 4.78 5.51
CA HIS A 50 -3.38 4.07 5.59
C HIS A 50 -4.18 4.52 6.83
N PRO A 51 -5.42 4.99 6.68
CA PRO A 51 -6.40 5.02 7.75
C PRO A 51 -7.03 3.63 7.94
N ALA A 52 -7.39 3.27 9.17
CA ALA A 52 -8.23 2.09 9.39
C ALA A 52 -9.66 2.36 8.91
N LYS A 53 -10.25 1.45 8.12
CA LYS A 53 -11.56 1.69 7.50
C LYS A 53 -12.67 1.95 8.51
N ASP A 54 -12.69 1.20 9.62
CA ASP A 54 -13.72 1.30 10.67
C ASP A 54 -13.34 2.30 11.79
N SER A 55 -12.16 2.92 11.72
CA SER A 55 -11.65 3.94 12.66
C SER A 55 -10.67 4.86 11.95
N PRO A 56 -11.13 5.75 11.05
CA PRO A 56 -10.26 6.52 10.16
C PRO A 56 -9.36 7.56 10.84
N ASP A 57 -9.57 7.83 12.11
CA ASP A 57 -8.68 8.60 12.98
C ASP A 57 -7.40 7.81 13.37
N MET A 58 -7.41 6.47 13.20
CA MET A 58 -6.24 5.62 13.32
C MET A 58 -5.50 5.58 11.97
N GLN A 59 -4.48 6.42 11.87
CA GLN A 59 -3.72 6.63 10.64
C GLN A 59 -2.28 6.18 10.82
N MET A 60 -1.73 5.48 9.84
CA MET A 60 -0.40 4.91 9.92
C MET A 60 0.42 5.12 8.65
N GLU A 61 1.71 5.38 8.84
CA GLU A 61 2.72 5.27 7.79
C GLU A 61 3.10 3.79 7.63
N ALA A 62 3.04 3.28 6.41
CA ALA A 62 3.37 1.92 6.06
C ALA A 62 4.51 1.86 5.05
N HIS A 63 5.51 1.02 5.35
CA HIS A 63 6.65 0.72 4.50
C HIS A 63 6.41 -0.62 3.81
N HIS A 64 6.11 -0.59 2.53
CA HIS A 64 5.78 -1.75 1.72
C HIS A 64 7.03 -2.32 1.06
N TYR A 65 7.29 -3.58 1.27
CA TYR A 65 8.25 -4.35 0.48
C TYR A 65 7.46 -5.29 -0.40
N CYS A 66 7.52 -5.08 -1.71
CA CYS A 66 6.60 -5.66 -2.66
C CYS A 66 7.31 -6.56 -3.68
N LYS A 67 6.61 -7.63 -4.04
CA LYS A 67 6.97 -8.55 -5.10
C LYS A 67 5.93 -8.46 -6.21
N VAL A 68 6.37 -8.08 -7.39
CA VAL A 68 5.56 -8.17 -8.61
C VAL A 68 5.44 -9.65 -8.98
N VAL A 69 4.22 -10.17 -9.03
CA VAL A 69 3.93 -11.55 -9.43
C VAL A 69 3.77 -11.62 -10.94
N ASP A 70 2.95 -10.72 -11.47
CA ASP A 70 2.69 -10.51 -12.90
C ASP A 70 2.17 -9.07 -13.10
N ASP A 71 1.68 -8.75 -14.29
CA ASP A 71 1.20 -7.40 -14.64
C ASP A 71 -0.08 -7.00 -13.89
N ASP A 72 -0.80 -7.97 -13.31
CA ASP A 72 -2.08 -7.75 -12.64
C ASP A 72 -2.04 -7.91 -11.13
N LEU A 73 -0.96 -8.50 -10.55
CA LEU A 73 -0.90 -8.82 -9.13
C LEU A 73 0.47 -8.49 -8.52
N ILE A 74 0.45 -7.71 -7.45
CA ILE A 74 1.60 -7.42 -6.58
C ILE A 74 1.27 -7.88 -5.15
N GLN A 75 2.25 -8.42 -4.46
CA GLN A 75 2.16 -8.83 -3.05
C GLN A 75 3.15 -8.03 -2.22
N CYS A 76 2.70 -7.46 -1.11
CA CYS A 76 3.55 -6.68 -0.21
C CYS A 76 3.50 -7.16 1.23
N VAL A 77 4.64 -7.08 1.93
CA VAL A 77 4.75 -7.17 3.38
C VAL A 77 4.99 -5.77 3.92
N LEU A 78 4.30 -5.42 5.02
CA LEU A 78 4.27 -4.06 5.55
C LEU A 78 5.01 -3.96 6.87
N PHE A 79 5.81 -2.90 7.01
CA PHE A 79 6.57 -2.59 8.21
C PHE A 79 6.30 -1.14 8.66
N ASP A 80 6.55 -0.85 9.94
CA ASP A 80 6.45 0.50 10.52
C ASP A 80 7.73 1.35 10.36
N GLY A 81 8.65 0.89 9.56
CA GLY A 81 9.92 1.54 9.26
C GLY A 81 10.72 0.78 8.21
N ASN A 82 11.96 1.22 7.95
CA ASN A 82 12.84 0.63 6.93
C ASN A 82 14.19 0.17 7.49
N THR A 83 14.31 0.01 8.79
CA THR A 83 15.51 -0.53 9.42
C THR A 83 15.33 -2.02 9.75
N SER A 84 16.42 -2.71 10.09
CA SER A 84 16.38 -4.12 10.50
C SER A 84 15.56 -4.39 11.76
N GLU A 85 15.25 -3.35 12.53
CA GLU A 85 14.44 -3.39 13.74
C GLU A 85 12.96 -3.10 13.50
N ALA A 86 12.56 -2.79 12.26
CA ALA A 86 11.18 -2.47 11.93
C ALA A 86 10.24 -3.63 12.25
N ASN A 87 9.07 -3.31 12.78
CA ASN A 87 8.05 -4.30 13.12
C ASN A 87 7.22 -4.63 11.89
N LEU A 88 6.94 -5.93 11.69
CA LEU A 88 5.97 -6.37 10.69
C LEU A 88 4.56 -5.98 11.18
N ILE A 89 3.89 -5.13 10.41
CA ILE A 89 2.58 -4.59 10.79
C ILE A 89 1.42 -5.10 9.94
N GLY A 90 1.69 -5.71 8.77
CA GLY A 90 0.61 -6.19 7.92
C GLY A 90 1.05 -6.72 6.57
N ILE A 91 0.06 -6.86 5.71
CA ILE A 91 0.22 -7.27 4.31
C ILE A 91 -0.68 -6.44 3.41
N GLU A 92 -0.31 -6.35 2.13
CA GLU A 92 -1.15 -5.77 1.08
C GLU A 92 -1.05 -6.59 -0.20
N TYR A 93 -2.19 -6.73 -0.88
CA TYR A 93 -2.27 -7.18 -2.26
C TYR A 93 -2.71 -6.02 -3.13
N ILE A 94 -2.02 -5.81 -4.25
CA ILE A 94 -2.38 -4.77 -5.22
C ILE A 94 -2.78 -5.48 -6.52
N VAL A 95 -3.92 -5.11 -7.07
CA VAL A 95 -4.42 -5.66 -8.34
C VAL A 95 -4.68 -4.55 -9.35
N SER A 96 -4.54 -4.89 -10.63
CA SER A 96 -4.94 -3.99 -11.72
C SER A 96 -6.44 -3.70 -11.70
N GLU A 97 -6.85 -2.60 -12.33
CA GLU A 97 -8.26 -2.27 -12.56
C GLU A 97 -9.00 -3.41 -13.27
N SER A 98 -8.35 -4.06 -14.24
CA SER A 98 -8.88 -5.19 -14.98
C SER A 98 -9.18 -6.37 -14.06
N LEU A 99 -8.23 -6.79 -13.24
CA LEU A 99 -8.42 -7.90 -12.31
C LEU A 99 -9.45 -7.55 -11.23
N PHE A 100 -9.44 -6.32 -10.69
CA PHE A 100 -10.46 -5.83 -9.75
C PHE A 100 -11.87 -5.94 -10.35
N GLY A 101 -12.04 -5.61 -11.64
CA GLY A 101 -13.30 -5.71 -12.36
C GLY A 101 -13.88 -7.14 -12.39
N THR A 102 -13.06 -8.19 -12.24
CA THR A 102 -13.50 -9.58 -12.21
C THR A 102 -13.91 -10.07 -10.82
N LEU A 103 -13.59 -9.32 -9.76
CA LEU A 103 -13.89 -9.73 -8.38
C LEU A 103 -15.41 -9.75 -8.12
N PRO A 104 -15.90 -10.69 -7.27
CA PRO A 104 -17.25 -10.65 -6.76
C PRO A 104 -17.59 -9.31 -6.09
N GLU A 105 -18.85 -8.90 -6.17
CA GLU A 105 -19.29 -7.60 -5.65
C GLU A 105 -19.01 -7.42 -4.17
N GLU A 106 -19.23 -8.47 -3.37
CA GLU A 106 -18.95 -8.48 -1.94
C GLU A 106 -17.47 -8.38 -1.61
N GLU A 107 -16.60 -8.88 -2.50
CA GLU A 107 -15.14 -8.83 -2.32
C GLU A 107 -14.60 -7.42 -2.58
N ARG A 108 -15.18 -6.69 -3.52
CA ARG A 108 -14.70 -5.33 -3.90
C ARG A 108 -14.72 -4.34 -2.73
N GLY A 109 -15.58 -4.57 -1.74
CA GLY A 109 -15.64 -3.75 -0.53
C GLY A 109 -14.42 -3.83 0.39
N TYR A 110 -13.48 -4.75 0.15
CA TYR A 110 -12.22 -4.87 0.87
C TYR A 110 -11.04 -4.19 0.17
N TRP A 111 -11.25 -3.60 -1.00
CA TRP A 111 -10.21 -3.03 -1.84
C TRP A 111 -10.36 -1.52 -1.92
N HIS A 112 -9.28 -0.80 -1.63
CA HIS A 112 -9.23 0.66 -1.69
C HIS A 112 -8.57 1.16 -2.99
N PRO A 113 -8.95 2.35 -3.49
CA PRO A 113 -8.39 2.93 -4.69
C PRO A 113 -7.04 3.60 -4.43
N HIS A 114 -6.15 3.66 -5.43
CA HIS A 114 -4.81 4.26 -5.31
C HIS A 114 -4.66 5.64 -5.98
N ASN A 115 -5.62 6.10 -6.79
CA ASN A 115 -5.42 7.32 -7.58
C ASN A 115 -5.10 8.55 -6.73
N TYR A 116 -5.75 8.71 -5.57
CA TYR A 116 -5.43 9.83 -4.69
C TYR A 116 -4.01 9.73 -4.14
N GLU A 117 -3.60 8.58 -3.64
CA GLU A 117 -2.28 8.39 -3.06
C GLU A 117 -1.16 8.69 -4.06
N ILE A 118 -1.39 8.34 -5.33
CA ILE A 118 -0.47 8.61 -6.43
C ILE A 118 -0.49 10.09 -6.79
N LEU A 119 -1.66 10.67 -7.08
CA LEU A 119 -1.79 12.04 -7.59
C LEU A 119 -1.47 13.10 -6.52
N SER A 120 -1.75 12.82 -5.25
CA SER A 120 -1.37 13.68 -4.13
C SER A 120 0.12 13.60 -3.77
N GLY A 121 0.85 12.54 -4.22
CA GLY A 121 2.21 12.25 -3.82
C GLY A 121 2.31 11.57 -2.44
N GLN A 122 1.20 11.04 -1.91
CA GLN A 122 1.23 10.27 -0.66
C GLN A 122 1.91 8.92 -0.83
N LEU A 123 1.72 8.25 -1.98
CA LEU A 123 2.48 7.06 -2.32
C LEU A 123 3.79 7.45 -3.02
N ILE A 124 4.90 6.98 -2.49
CA ILE A 124 6.25 7.26 -2.99
C ILE A 124 7.10 6.00 -3.07
N ALA A 125 8.14 6.01 -3.90
CA ALA A 125 9.14 4.93 -4.01
C ALA A 125 10.55 5.48 -3.68
N PRO A 126 10.92 5.59 -2.39
CA PRO A 126 12.19 6.18 -2.00
C PRO A 126 13.39 5.43 -2.57
N GLY A 127 14.41 6.19 -2.98
CA GLY A 127 15.63 5.63 -3.59
C GLY A 127 15.58 5.45 -5.10
N LEU A 128 14.40 5.50 -5.72
CA LEU A 128 14.30 5.56 -7.17
C LEU A 128 14.57 6.99 -7.67
N PRO A 129 15.26 7.15 -8.81
CA PRO A 129 15.30 8.43 -9.52
C PRO A 129 13.89 8.89 -9.89
N ALA A 130 13.63 10.19 -9.88
CA ALA A 130 12.31 10.77 -10.12
C ALA A 130 11.60 10.23 -11.39
N PHE A 131 12.36 10.00 -12.47
CA PHE A 131 11.83 9.40 -13.68
C PHE A 131 11.33 7.96 -13.48
N ALA A 132 12.12 7.11 -12.82
CA ALA A 132 11.75 5.72 -12.57
C ALA A 132 10.58 5.62 -11.58
N GLU A 133 10.56 6.49 -10.57
CA GLU A 133 9.44 6.61 -9.65
C GLU A 133 8.15 7.01 -10.39
N GLN A 134 8.22 7.99 -11.29
CA GLN A 134 7.08 8.44 -12.09
C GLN A 134 6.54 7.31 -12.99
N GLN A 135 7.41 6.50 -13.60
CA GLN A 135 7.00 5.34 -14.38
C GLN A 135 6.29 4.30 -13.50
N LEU A 136 6.85 3.96 -12.34
CA LEU A 136 6.22 3.03 -11.41
C LEU A 136 4.84 3.52 -10.98
N MET A 137 4.69 4.80 -10.66
CA MET A 137 3.39 5.37 -10.29
C MET A 137 2.40 5.36 -11.46
N ALA A 138 2.88 5.53 -12.69
CA ALA A 138 2.03 5.41 -13.87
C ALA A 138 1.49 3.99 -14.09
N GLU A 139 2.26 2.95 -13.74
CA GLU A 139 1.80 1.56 -13.78
C GLU A 139 0.82 1.22 -12.64
N LEU A 140 0.97 1.89 -11.47
CA LEU A 140 0.06 1.71 -10.34
C LEU A 140 -1.22 2.55 -10.44
N MET A 141 -1.34 3.49 -11.40
CA MET A 141 -2.58 4.23 -11.60
C MET A 141 -3.75 3.28 -11.85
N ASN A 142 -4.89 3.62 -11.23
CA ASN A 142 -6.15 2.85 -11.29
C ASN A 142 -6.11 1.46 -10.64
N SER A 143 -4.97 1.06 -10.04
CA SER A 143 -4.91 -0.18 -9.27
C SER A 143 -5.68 -0.06 -7.94
N TYR A 144 -5.92 -1.22 -7.31
CA TYR A 144 -6.62 -1.32 -6.03
C TYR A 144 -5.80 -2.12 -5.04
N GLY A 145 -5.77 -1.67 -3.78
CA GLY A 145 -5.10 -2.34 -2.66
C GLY A 145 -6.08 -3.04 -1.73
N LYS A 146 -5.73 -4.26 -1.27
CA LYS A 146 -6.37 -4.93 -0.15
C LYS A 146 -5.37 -5.07 0.97
N THR A 147 -5.53 -4.24 2.00
CA THR A 147 -4.54 -4.07 3.06
C THR A 147 -5.10 -4.46 4.41
N TRP A 148 -4.38 -5.34 5.10
CA TRP A 148 -4.66 -5.72 6.47
C TRP A 148 -3.49 -5.39 7.38
N HIS A 149 -3.75 -4.57 8.42
CA HIS A 149 -2.79 -4.37 9.49
C HIS A 149 -3.14 -5.26 10.69
N THR A 150 -2.12 -5.92 11.20
CA THR A 150 -2.22 -6.80 12.38
C THR A 150 -1.62 -6.18 13.62
N TRP A 151 -0.98 -5.02 13.48
CA TRP A 151 -0.33 -4.32 14.57
C TRP A 151 -0.36 -2.81 14.35
N HIS A 152 -0.88 -2.07 15.32
CA HIS A 152 -0.82 -0.62 15.38
C HIS A 152 0.32 -0.19 16.32
N THR A 153 1.43 0.32 15.76
CA THR A 153 2.64 0.70 16.50
C THR A 153 2.68 2.17 16.92
N GLY A 154 1.66 2.96 16.55
CA GLY A 154 1.34 4.27 17.13
C GLY A 154 2.20 5.43 16.66
N ARG A 155 2.94 5.34 15.57
CA ARG A 155 3.58 6.52 14.98
C ARG A 155 2.48 7.52 14.61
N HIS A 156 2.49 8.72 15.09
CA HIS A 156 1.49 9.77 14.88
C HIS A 156 0.11 9.53 15.52
N ASP A 157 -0.17 8.38 16.13
CA ASP A 157 -1.41 8.21 16.87
C ASP A 157 -1.30 8.84 18.26
N LYS A 158 -2.16 9.83 18.53
CA LYS A 158 -2.23 10.53 19.82
C LYS A 158 -2.61 9.60 20.98
N ARG A 159 -3.24 8.46 20.68
CA ARG A 159 -3.60 7.41 21.66
C ARG A 159 -2.42 6.48 21.94
N GLY A 160 -1.35 6.58 21.17
CA GLY A 160 -0.20 5.69 21.24
C GLY A 160 -0.44 4.34 20.57
N GLY A 161 0.64 3.58 20.35
CA GLY A 161 0.58 2.25 19.79
C GLY A 161 0.48 1.15 20.84
N HIS A 162 0.21 -0.03 20.38
CA HIS A 162 0.22 -1.23 21.21
C HIS A 162 1.65 -1.79 21.29
N PRO A 163 2.14 -2.20 22.46
CA PRO A 163 3.48 -2.73 22.61
C PRO A 163 3.68 -4.11 21.95
N LEU A 164 2.58 -4.79 21.64
CA LEU A 164 2.50 -6.10 20.97
C LEU A 164 1.37 -6.06 19.94
N PRO A 165 1.34 -6.97 18.95
CA PRO A 165 0.20 -7.13 18.04
C PRO A 165 -0.99 -7.71 18.83
N LEU A 166 -1.95 -6.84 19.18
CA LEU A 166 -3.13 -7.19 19.98
C LEU A 166 -4.40 -6.93 19.17
N GLY A 167 -5.43 -7.75 19.45
CA GLY A 167 -6.75 -7.62 18.82
C GLY A 167 -6.84 -8.24 17.43
N ASP A 168 -7.95 -7.93 16.77
CA ASP A 168 -8.23 -8.41 15.42
C ASP A 168 -7.44 -7.63 14.35
N PRO A 169 -7.20 -8.21 13.17
CA PRO A 169 -6.63 -7.49 12.05
C PRO A 169 -7.60 -6.40 11.58
N MET A 170 -7.04 -5.26 11.20
CA MET A 170 -7.79 -4.10 10.73
C MET A 170 -7.72 -4.02 9.21
N LEU A 171 -8.87 -3.88 8.57
CA LEU A 171 -8.92 -3.50 7.17
C LEU A 171 -8.51 -2.03 7.03
N MET A 172 -7.48 -1.78 6.25
CA MET A 172 -7.01 -0.42 5.98
C MET A 172 -7.61 0.13 4.70
N TRP A 173 -7.63 1.45 4.59
CA TRP A 173 -8.15 2.17 3.45
C TRP A 173 -7.15 3.21 2.95
N SER A 174 -7.47 3.87 1.84
CA SER A 174 -6.73 5.03 1.33
C SER A 174 -7.41 6.33 1.71
N PHE A 175 -6.64 7.41 1.80
CA PHE A 175 -7.19 8.76 1.72
C PHE A 175 -7.58 9.06 0.27
N ASN A 176 -8.61 9.87 0.08
CA ASN A 176 -9.15 10.17 -1.24
C ASN A 176 -9.44 11.66 -1.47
N ARG A 177 -9.20 12.50 -0.43
CA ARG A 177 -9.36 13.96 -0.48
C ARG A 177 -8.27 14.65 0.31
N ASP A 178 -7.95 15.86 -0.08
CA ASP A 178 -7.11 16.73 0.75
C ASP A 178 -7.83 17.04 2.07
N GLY A 179 -7.07 16.97 3.17
CA GLY A 179 -7.58 17.20 4.52
C GLY A 179 -8.08 15.93 5.25
N GLU A 180 -8.08 14.76 4.63
CA GLU A 180 -8.39 13.49 5.31
C GLU A 180 -7.21 12.98 6.15
N SER A 181 -5.98 13.13 5.66
CA SER A 181 -4.78 12.72 6.40
C SER A 181 -4.37 13.75 7.45
N ASP A 182 -3.87 13.28 8.59
CA ASP A 182 -3.20 14.13 9.57
C ASP A 182 -1.99 14.80 8.89
N PRO A 183 -1.88 16.14 8.92
CA PRO A 183 -0.78 16.86 8.28
C PRO A 183 0.60 16.48 8.85
N ASP A 184 0.67 16.00 10.09
CA ASP A 184 1.91 15.55 10.71
C ASP A 184 2.49 14.29 10.04
N LEU A 185 1.64 13.41 9.45
CA LEU A 185 2.10 12.23 8.70
C LEU A 185 3.00 12.64 7.53
N ALA A 186 2.50 13.48 6.64
CA ALA A 186 3.22 13.89 5.45
C ALA A 186 4.46 14.75 5.78
N SER A 187 4.33 15.70 6.74
CA SER A 187 5.41 16.59 7.13
C SER A 187 6.56 15.84 7.81
N ASP A 188 6.27 14.91 8.71
CA ASP A 188 7.31 14.12 9.39
C ASP A 188 8.01 13.16 8.40
N ARG A 189 7.27 12.48 7.53
CA ARG A 189 7.88 11.65 6.48
C ARG A 189 8.78 12.47 5.56
N ALA A 190 8.30 13.62 5.10
CA ALA A 190 9.06 14.52 4.23
C ALA A 190 10.38 14.97 4.90
N ARG A 191 10.31 15.36 6.16
CA ARG A 191 11.48 15.76 6.94
C ARG A 191 12.50 14.63 7.09
N VAL A 192 12.05 13.40 7.39
CA VAL A 192 12.95 12.26 7.62
C VAL A 192 13.55 11.75 6.31
N LEU A 193 12.76 11.65 5.26
CA LEU A 193 13.21 11.12 3.97
C LEU A 193 13.82 12.18 3.05
N GLY A 194 13.84 13.45 3.47
CA GLY A 194 14.40 14.54 2.66
C GLY A 194 13.59 14.80 1.39
N LEU A 195 12.26 14.73 1.48
CA LEU A 195 11.33 14.88 0.35
C LEU A 195 10.79 16.30 0.28
N ASP A 196 10.38 16.68 -0.92
CA ASP A 196 9.56 17.84 -1.19
C ASP A 196 8.17 17.35 -1.65
N PRO A 197 7.15 17.38 -0.76
CA PRO A 197 5.80 16.91 -1.10
C PRO A 197 5.15 17.71 -2.23
N ASP A 198 5.36 19.03 -2.27
CA ASP A 198 4.77 19.91 -3.28
C ASP A 198 5.37 19.63 -4.66
N ALA A 199 6.70 19.51 -4.75
CA ALA A 199 7.36 19.13 -5.98
C ALA A 199 6.99 17.71 -6.44
N THR A 200 6.75 16.79 -5.50
CA THR A 200 6.27 15.45 -5.83
C THR A 200 4.86 15.51 -6.41
N ARG A 201 3.94 16.22 -5.75
CA ARG A 201 2.57 16.41 -6.22
C ARG A 201 2.52 17.09 -7.59
N GLU A 202 3.34 18.13 -7.82
CA GLU A 202 3.43 18.81 -9.12
C GLU A 202 3.82 17.85 -10.23
N ARG A 203 4.81 17.00 -10.02
CA ARG A 203 5.19 15.97 -11.01
C ARG A 203 4.06 15.00 -11.30
N ARG A 204 3.25 14.62 -10.29
CA ARG A 204 2.12 13.69 -10.45
C ARG A 204 0.98 14.25 -11.30
N GLN A 205 0.89 15.58 -11.47
CA GLN A 205 -0.11 16.20 -12.36
C GLN A 205 0.00 15.70 -13.81
N GLN A 206 1.17 15.25 -14.24
CA GLN A 206 1.36 14.64 -15.55
C GLN A 206 0.62 13.29 -15.73
N LEU A 207 0.13 12.70 -14.65
CA LEU A 207 -0.62 11.45 -14.66
C LEU A 207 -2.15 11.65 -14.66
N LEU A 208 -2.63 12.89 -14.54
CA LEU A 208 -4.07 13.21 -14.44
C LEU A 208 -4.92 12.59 -15.54
N ASP A 209 -4.43 12.66 -16.78
CA ASP A 209 -5.16 12.15 -17.96
C ASP A 209 -5.26 10.62 -17.99
N ARG A 210 -4.54 9.93 -17.11
CA ARG A 210 -4.59 8.48 -16.96
C ARG A 210 -5.59 8.04 -15.88
N ALA A 211 -6.09 8.96 -15.05
CA ALA A 211 -6.93 8.62 -13.92
C ALA A 211 -8.37 8.27 -14.35
N HIS A 212 -8.78 7.06 -14.07
CA HIS A 212 -10.17 6.60 -14.21
C HIS A 212 -10.93 6.80 -12.90
N PRO A 213 -12.27 6.93 -12.92
CA PRO A 213 -13.07 6.84 -11.72
C PRO A 213 -12.86 5.51 -11.02
N GLN A 214 -12.68 5.54 -9.70
CA GLN A 214 -12.43 4.32 -8.92
C GLN A 214 -13.52 4.13 -7.86
N ARG A 215 -13.90 2.88 -7.61
CA ARG A 215 -14.82 2.52 -6.55
C ARG A 215 -14.16 2.67 -5.18
N GLY A 216 -14.91 3.17 -4.19
CA GLY A 216 -14.45 3.31 -2.81
C GLY A 216 -13.76 4.63 -2.50
N VAL A 217 -13.70 5.57 -3.44
CA VAL A 217 -13.21 6.93 -3.23
C VAL A 217 -14.02 7.65 -2.16
N ASP A 218 -15.34 7.42 -2.12
CA ASP A 218 -16.25 8.05 -1.18
C ASP A 218 -16.46 7.25 0.12
N ALA A 219 -15.79 6.10 0.28
CA ALA A 219 -16.04 5.18 1.38
C ALA A 219 -15.85 5.81 2.77
N LEU A 220 -14.90 6.74 2.92
CA LEU A 220 -14.62 7.44 4.18
C LEU A 220 -15.03 8.93 4.16
N ALA A 221 -15.72 9.38 3.11
CA ALA A 221 -16.01 10.80 2.91
C ALA A 221 -16.84 11.43 4.05
N SER A 222 -17.71 10.66 4.70
CA SER A 222 -18.53 11.10 5.82
C SER A 222 -17.78 11.18 7.15
N GLU A 223 -16.63 10.53 7.26
CA GLU A 223 -15.85 10.44 8.49
C GLU A 223 -14.96 11.67 8.72
N PHE A 224 -14.73 12.45 7.65
CA PHE A 224 -13.87 13.63 7.67
C PHE A 224 -14.65 14.89 7.36
N SER A 225 -14.24 16.01 7.95
CA SER A 225 -14.83 17.34 7.70
C SER A 225 -13.80 18.29 7.11
N GLY A 226 -14.26 19.22 6.26
CA GLY A 226 -13.39 20.25 5.66
C GLY A 226 -12.45 19.70 4.59
N THR A 227 -12.77 18.55 4.01
CA THR A 227 -11.97 17.91 2.95
C THR A 227 -12.25 18.49 1.58
N THR A 228 -11.29 18.37 0.67
CA THR A 228 -11.41 18.90 -0.70
C THR A 228 -11.03 17.82 -1.72
N PRO A 229 -11.92 17.48 -2.67
CA PRO A 229 -11.57 16.60 -3.79
C PRO A 229 -10.45 17.19 -4.64
N ILE A 230 -9.62 16.30 -5.22
CA ILE A 230 -8.59 16.71 -6.16
C ILE A 230 -8.92 16.27 -7.59
N PRO A 231 -8.41 16.95 -8.63
CA PRO A 231 -8.57 16.51 -10.01
C PRO A 231 -8.12 15.08 -10.22
N GLY A 232 -8.84 14.30 -11.03
CA GLY A 232 -8.52 12.92 -11.36
C GLY A 232 -9.03 11.87 -10.35
N VAL A 233 -9.43 12.27 -9.14
CA VAL A 233 -9.95 11.34 -8.10
C VAL A 233 -11.46 11.45 -8.02
N ARG A 234 -12.16 10.41 -8.44
CA ARG A 234 -13.63 10.40 -8.52
C ARG A 234 -14.17 9.02 -8.20
N GLU A 235 -15.30 8.96 -7.49
CA GLU A 235 -16.05 7.73 -7.28
C GLU A 235 -16.56 7.20 -8.62
N ALA A 236 -16.44 5.90 -8.83
CA ALA A 236 -17.00 5.23 -10.00
C ALA A 236 -18.53 5.09 -9.87
N ALA A 237 -19.25 5.30 -10.98
CA ALA A 237 -20.69 5.08 -11.00
C ALA A 237 -21.04 3.61 -10.64
N PRO A 238 -22.19 3.37 -9.98
CA PRO A 238 -22.64 2.00 -9.72
C PRO A 238 -22.72 1.19 -11.02
N GLY A 239 -22.05 0.05 -11.08
CA GLY A 239 -21.99 -0.80 -12.27
C GLY A 239 -20.79 -0.58 -13.19
N HIS A 240 -19.94 0.38 -12.91
CA HIS A 240 -18.66 0.53 -13.60
C HIS A 240 -17.77 -0.70 -13.35
N GLY A 241 -17.25 -1.31 -14.41
CA GLY A 241 -16.48 -2.57 -14.35
C GLY A 241 -17.29 -3.82 -14.73
N ARG A 242 -18.49 -3.67 -15.30
CA ARG A 242 -19.25 -4.76 -15.89
C ARG A 242 -19.10 -4.82 -17.41
N ASP A 243 -18.02 -4.36 -17.97
CA ASP A 243 -17.80 -4.46 -19.40
C ASP A 243 -17.31 -5.87 -19.73
N GLU A 244 -18.27 -6.61 -20.32
CA GLU A 244 -18.13 -7.79 -21.18
C GLU A 244 -16.98 -8.75 -20.83
N ALA A 245 -17.26 -9.71 -19.95
CA ALA A 245 -16.56 -10.99 -20.05
C ALA A 245 -16.70 -11.46 -21.52
N PRO A 246 -15.61 -11.75 -22.24
CA PRO A 246 -15.70 -12.31 -23.59
C PRO A 246 -16.56 -13.56 -23.51
N ASP A 247 -17.57 -13.62 -24.35
CA ASP A 247 -18.51 -14.74 -24.48
C ASP A 247 -17.72 -16.05 -24.62
N ALA A 248 -17.65 -16.81 -23.53
CA ALA A 248 -16.99 -18.11 -23.49
C ALA A 248 -17.69 -19.17 -24.38
N SER A 249 -18.75 -18.78 -25.12
CA SER A 249 -19.48 -19.65 -26.04
C SER A 249 -18.80 -19.82 -27.42
N ALA A 250 -17.72 -19.07 -27.71
CA ALA A 250 -17.03 -19.08 -29.01
C ALA A 250 -15.79 -19.98 -29.06
N ALA A 251 -15.64 -20.94 -28.16
CA ALA A 251 -14.56 -21.93 -28.30
C ALA A 251 -14.94 -22.90 -29.48
N PRO A 252 -14.09 -23.03 -30.52
CA PRO A 252 -14.33 -24.00 -31.58
C PRO A 252 -14.30 -25.41 -31.00
N ARG A 253 -15.36 -26.18 -31.26
CA ARG A 253 -15.39 -27.61 -30.91
C ARG A 253 -14.26 -28.31 -31.66
N PRO A 254 -13.48 -29.17 -31.01
CA PRO A 254 -12.53 -30.00 -31.72
C PRO A 254 -13.29 -30.94 -32.65
N ASP A 255 -12.96 -30.94 -33.94
CA ASP A 255 -13.43 -31.87 -34.93
C ASP A 255 -13.12 -33.30 -34.43
N ARG A 256 -14.19 -34.06 -34.25
CA ARG A 256 -14.12 -35.52 -34.14
C ARG A 256 -14.25 -36.05 -35.56
N ASP A 257 -13.16 -36.32 -36.20
CA ASP A 257 -13.09 -37.26 -37.32
C ASP A 257 -11.62 -37.64 -37.57
N GLY A 258 -11.34 -38.96 -37.52
CA GLY A 258 -10.12 -39.61 -37.98
C GLY A 258 -9.44 -40.49 -36.92
#